data_81a58694d1539f0b3b06580b1d3cbb1f
#
_entry.id   81a58694d1539f0b3b06580b1d3cbb1f
#
_cell.length_a   1.000
_cell.length_b   1.000
_cell.length_c   1.000
_cell.angle_alpha   90.00
_cell.angle_beta   90.00
_cell.angle_gamma   90.00
#
_symmetry.space_group_name_H-M   'P 1'
#
loop_
_entity.id
_entity.type
_entity.pdbx_description
1 polymer ?
#
loop_
_entity_poly.entity_id
_entity_poly.type
_entity_poly.pdbx_seq_one_letter_code
_entity_poly.pdbx_strand_id
1 'polypeptide(L)'
;MAPLQIEPFKIHYEFNEPITIFNYAIRTYEVSHWSNIAVEDKYQVENIGAKLEGEFGRVDYDDYGRYGGKNAIRKMRARLPIKSFGLWYRDEIGNVSTSRAAREVTYLLLFFSGMTLD
;
A
#
# COMPACT_ATOMS: atom_id res chain seq x y z
N MET A 1 4.48 -44.57 -22.95
CA MET A 1 4.78 -43.26 -22.29
C MET A 1 5.59 -43.57 -21.04
N ALA A 2 6.78 -42.99 -20.94
CA ALA A 2 7.59 -43.14 -19.74
C ALA A 2 6.92 -42.31 -18.63
N PRO A 3 6.73 -42.87 -17.41
CA PRO A 3 6.20 -42.11 -16.27
C PRO A 3 7.23 -41.02 -15.93
N LEU A 4 6.74 -39.79 -15.68
CA LEU A 4 7.52 -38.60 -15.28
C LEU A 4 8.26 -37.84 -16.42
N GLN A 5 7.76 -37.88 -17.63
CA GLN A 5 8.23 -36.95 -18.64
C GLN A 5 7.68 -35.54 -18.37
N ILE A 6 8.55 -34.62 -17.92
CA ILE A 6 8.21 -33.21 -17.68
C ILE A 6 8.47 -32.46 -18.98
N GLU A 7 7.41 -32.02 -19.64
CA GLU A 7 7.52 -31.11 -20.80
C GLU A 7 7.37 -29.66 -20.29
N PRO A 8 8.32 -28.77 -20.68
CA PRO A 8 8.17 -27.35 -20.32
C PRO A 8 7.00 -26.72 -21.08
N PHE A 9 6.11 -26.09 -20.38
CA PHE A 9 5.01 -25.34 -21.00
C PHE A 9 5.09 -23.87 -20.56
N LYS A 10 4.62 -22.96 -21.43
CA LYS A 10 4.52 -21.55 -21.14
C LYS A 10 3.07 -21.15 -21.06
N ILE A 11 2.70 -20.46 -19.99
CA ILE A 11 1.39 -19.86 -19.82
C ILE A 11 1.54 -18.36 -19.97
N HIS A 12 0.77 -17.74 -20.83
CA HIS A 12 0.62 -16.31 -20.93
C HIS A 12 -0.75 -15.93 -20.36
N TYR A 13 -0.77 -14.99 -19.43
CA TYR A 13 -2.02 -14.49 -18.83
C TYR A 13 -1.91 -12.99 -18.60
N GLU A 14 -3.05 -12.32 -18.62
CA GLU A 14 -3.17 -10.91 -18.31
C GLU A 14 -3.44 -10.74 -16.82
N PHE A 15 -2.65 -9.86 -16.18
CA PHE A 15 -2.78 -9.56 -14.76
C PHE A 15 -2.65 -8.05 -14.55
N ASN A 16 -3.78 -7.38 -14.35
CA ASN A 16 -3.88 -5.91 -14.28
C ASN A 16 -4.04 -5.40 -12.84
N GLU A 17 -3.75 -6.21 -11.84
CA GLU A 17 -3.85 -5.79 -10.45
C GLU A 17 -2.52 -5.26 -9.90
N PRO A 18 -2.56 -4.37 -8.89
CA PRO A 18 -1.35 -3.88 -8.25
C PRO A 18 -0.68 -5.00 -7.43
N ILE A 19 0.63 -5.08 -7.54
CA ILE A 19 1.46 -5.93 -6.67
C ILE A 19 2.32 -5.02 -5.83
N THR A 20 2.06 -5.02 -4.54
CA THR A 20 2.76 -4.16 -3.58
C THR A 20 3.94 -4.90 -2.97
N ILE A 21 5.12 -4.30 -3.02
CA ILE A 21 6.29 -4.75 -2.29
C ILE A 21 6.74 -3.69 -1.30
N PHE A 22 7.33 -4.15 -0.19
CA PHE A 22 8.00 -3.29 0.78
C PHE A 22 9.50 -3.45 0.59
N ASN A 23 10.16 -2.41 0.07
CA ASN A 23 11.60 -2.41 -0.12
C ASN A 23 12.33 -2.36 1.22
N TYR A 24 11.78 -1.56 2.15
CA TYR A 24 12.21 -1.58 3.55
C TYR A 24 11.07 -1.19 4.48
N ALA A 25 11.22 -1.62 5.75
CA ALA A 25 10.37 -1.22 6.86
C ALA A 25 11.27 -0.96 8.07
N ILE A 26 11.24 0.25 8.60
CA ILE A 26 12.03 0.64 9.76
C ILE A 26 11.08 1.08 10.86
N ARG A 27 11.20 0.48 12.03
CA ARG A 27 10.46 0.87 13.22
C ARG A 27 11.39 1.46 14.26
N THR A 28 11.15 2.68 14.65
CA THR A 28 11.90 3.40 15.67
C THR A 28 11.06 3.54 16.93
N TYR A 29 11.63 3.21 18.07
CA TYR A 29 11.02 3.40 19.37
C TYR A 29 11.77 4.49 20.12
N GLU A 30 11.05 5.50 20.58
CA GLU A 30 11.56 6.52 21.48
C GLU A 30 10.88 6.37 22.85
N VAL A 31 11.67 5.99 23.85
CA VAL A 31 11.18 5.76 25.21
C VAL A 31 11.57 6.92 26.09
N SER A 32 10.57 7.61 26.60
CA SER A 32 10.77 8.71 27.53
C SER A 32 10.73 8.23 28.99
N HIS A 33 11.53 8.86 29.85
CA HIS A 33 11.46 8.64 31.30
C HIS A 33 10.10 9.01 31.91
N TRP A 34 9.28 9.76 31.20
CA TRP A 34 7.93 10.18 31.61
C TRP A 34 6.84 9.15 31.25
N SER A 35 7.23 7.89 31.05
CA SER A 35 6.31 6.78 30.71
C SER A 35 5.59 6.94 29.38
N ASN A 36 6.18 7.66 28.44
CA ASN A 36 5.70 7.78 27.08
C ASN A 36 6.59 6.98 26.13
N ILE A 37 5.96 6.27 25.20
CA ILE A 37 6.63 5.56 24.11
C ILE A 37 6.11 6.10 22.80
N ALA A 38 6.96 6.79 22.05
CA ALA A 38 6.66 7.17 20.67
C ALA A 38 7.17 6.09 19.72
N VAL A 39 6.37 5.77 18.72
CA VAL A 39 6.71 4.77 17.69
C VAL A 39 6.56 5.42 16.34
N GLU A 40 7.63 5.39 15.56
CA GLU A 40 7.65 5.85 14.19
C GLU A 40 7.94 4.67 13.27
N ASP A 41 7.04 4.42 12.34
CA ASP A 41 7.20 3.40 11.29
C ASP A 41 7.45 4.07 9.95
N LYS A 42 8.57 3.76 9.33
CA LYS A 42 8.92 4.20 7.96
C LYS A 42 8.89 3.02 7.03
N TYR A 43 8.11 3.14 5.96
CA TYR A 43 8.01 2.12 4.92
C TYR A 43 8.33 2.73 3.56
N GLN A 44 9.10 2.01 2.76
CA GLN A 44 9.18 2.27 1.34
C GLN A 44 8.37 1.20 0.62
N VAL A 45 7.33 1.65 -0.06
CA VAL A 45 6.35 0.78 -0.74
C VAL A 45 6.40 1.06 -2.22
N GLU A 46 6.45 0.02 -3.02
CA GLU A 46 6.50 0.09 -4.47
C GLU A 46 5.41 -0.79 -5.08
N ASN A 47 4.81 -0.32 -6.16
CA ASN A 47 3.91 -1.12 -6.97
C ASN A 47 4.66 -1.70 -8.16
N ILE A 48 4.94 -2.99 -8.11
CA ILE A 48 5.60 -3.74 -9.20
C ILE A 48 4.62 -4.48 -10.10
N GLY A 49 3.34 -4.23 -9.95
CA GLY A 49 2.28 -4.81 -10.78
C GLY A 49 2.26 -4.26 -12.20
N ALA A 50 1.11 -4.31 -12.82
CA ALA A 50 0.93 -3.82 -14.17
C ALA A 50 1.26 -2.32 -14.27
N LYS A 51 2.15 -1.98 -15.20
CA LYS A 51 2.49 -0.58 -15.49
C LYS A 51 1.39 0.06 -16.31
N LEU A 52 1.16 1.34 -16.05
CA LEU A 52 0.23 2.14 -16.84
C LEU A 52 0.82 2.35 -18.25
N GLU A 53 0.03 2.14 -19.27
CA GLU A 53 0.37 2.51 -20.65
C GLU A 53 -0.12 3.95 -20.90
N GLY A 54 0.80 4.92 -20.96
CA GLY A 54 0.50 6.33 -21.14
C GLY A 54 0.53 7.15 -19.85
N GLU A 55 0.01 8.37 -19.93
CA GLU A 55 -0.03 9.28 -18.79
C GLU A 55 -1.16 8.94 -17.80
N PHE A 56 -0.93 9.21 -16.54
CA PHE A 56 -1.93 9.03 -15.50
C PHE A 56 -3.10 10.01 -15.68
N GLY A 57 -4.30 9.46 -15.92
CA GLY A 57 -5.54 10.22 -15.96
C GLY A 57 -6.30 10.17 -14.63
N ARG A 58 -6.53 11.33 -14.01
CA ARG A 58 -7.30 11.40 -12.76
C ARG A 58 -8.74 10.95 -12.94
N VAL A 59 -9.30 11.21 -14.10
CA VAL A 59 -10.67 10.80 -14.47
C VAL A 59 -10.75 9.28 -14.58
N ASP A 60 -9.74 8.66 -15.20
CA ASP A 60 -9.66 7.21 -15.35
C ASP A 60 -9.49 6.50 -14.01
N TYR A 61 -8.81 7.15 -13.07
CA TYR A 61 -8.66 6.67 -11.70
C TYR A 61 -9.98 6.73 -10.92
N ASP A 62 -10.78 7.78 -11.08
CA ASP A 62 -12.05 7.96 -10.38
C ASP A 62 -13.14 7.05 -10.95
N ASP A 63 -13.13 6.79 -12.25
CA ASP A 63 -14.15 6.00 -12.96
C ASP A 63 -13.90 4.47 -12.82
N TYR A 64 -13.65 4.08 -11.57
CA TYR A 64 -13.39 2.70 -11.19
C TYR A 64 -14.58 1.78 -11.51
N GLY A 65 -14.43 1.04 -12.55
CA GLY A 65 -15.39 0.04 -12.98
C GLY A 65 -15.77 0.14 -14.46
N ARG A 66 -15.61 1.31 -15.11
CA ARG A 66 -15.85 1.47 -16.54
C ARG A 66 -14.61 1.30 -17.41
N TYR A 67 -13.45 1.82 -17.00
CA TYR A 67 -12.27 1.91 -17.85
C TYR A 67 -10.97 1.33 -17.26
N GLY A 68 -11.06 0.56 -16.19
CA GLY A 68 -9.97 -0.34 -15.85
C GLY A 68 -8.81 0.17 -15.03
N GLY A 69 -8.95 1.22 -14.24
CA GLY A 69 -7.90 1.67 -13.28
C GLY A 69 -7.64 0.69 -12.12
N LYS A 70 -7.50 -0.61 -12.43
CA LYS A 70 -7.29 -1.66 -11.45
C LYS A 70 -5.84 -1.76 -10.97
N ASN A 71 -4.91 -1.18 -11.70
CA ASN A 71 -3.47 -1.28 -11.44
C ASN A 71 -2.95 -0.34 -10.34
N ALA A 72 -3.80 0.53 -9.78
CA ALA A 72 -3.42 1.46 -8.74
C ALA A 72 -3.75 0.94 -7.33
N ILE A 73 -2.84 1.16 -6.38
CA ILE A 73 -3.10 0.90 -4.96
C ILE A 73 -3.99 2.02 -4.45
N ARG A 74 -5.24 1.71 -4.13
CA ARG A 74 -6.21 2.71 -3.68
C ARG A 74 -6.27 2.89 -2.18
N LYS A 75 -5.91 1.84 -1.43
CA LYS A 75 -6.17 1.78 -0.01
C LYS A 75 -5.16 0.86 0.69
N MET A 76 -4.58 1.37 1.72
CA MET A 76 -3.78 0.56 2.65
C MET A 76 -4.37 0.61 4.05
N ARG A 77 -4.14 -0.45 4.82
CA ARG A 77 -4.55 -0.54 6.21
C ARG A 77 -3.34 -0.87 7.07
N ALA A 78 -3.09 -0.07 8.07
CA ALA A 78 -2.13 -0.37 9.12
C ALA A 78 -2.87 -0.78 10.40
N ARG A 79 -2.45 -1.88 11.00
CA ARG A 79 -2.95 -2.30 12.31
C ARG A 79 -1.99 -1.81 13.38
N LEU A 80 -2.51 -0.97 14.26
CA LEU A 80 -1.75 -0.38 15.35
C LEU A 80 -2.01 -1.11 16.67
N PRO A 81 -1.10 -1.02 17.65
CA PRO A 81 -1.32 -1.55 18.99
C PRO A 81 -2.57 -0.94 19.63
N ILE A 82 -3.25 -1.74 20.46
CA ILE A 82 -4.39 -1.27 21.27
C ILE A 82 -3.91 -0.13 22.17
N LYS A 83 -4.72 0.93 22.27
CA LYS A 83 -4.42 2.15 23.04
C LYS A 83 -3.43 3.12 22.38
N SER A 84 -3.11 2.95 21.11
CA SER A 84 -2.36 3.97 20.39
C SER A 84 -3.15 5.29 20.33
N PHE A 85 -2.48 6.41 20.55
CA PHE A 85 -3.05 7.76 20.50
C PHE A 85 -2.10 8.72 19.80
N GLY A 86 -2.55 9.91 19.44
CA GLY A 86 -1.74 10.90 18.75
C GLY A 86 -1.31 10.42 17.37
N LEU A 87 -2.17 9.69 16.67
CA LEU A 87 -1.85 9.09 15.38
C LEU A 87 -1.69 10.16 14.32
N TRP A 88 -0.63 10.04 13.53
CA TRP A 88 -0.39 10.85 12.36
C TRP A 88 0.16 9.98 11.24
N TYR A 89 -0.05 10.42 10.03
CA TYR A 89 0.49 9.78 8.84
C TYR A 89 1.04 10.84 7.89
N ARG A 90 2.21 10.56 7.36
CA ARG A 90 2.91 11.42 6.42
C ARG A 90 3.39 10.60 5.23
N ASP A 91 3.20 11.12 4.05
CA ASP A 91 3.78 10.60 2.80
C ASP A 91 4.91 11.52 2.29
N GLU A 92 5.40 11.27 1.09
CA GLU A 92 6.45 12.11 0.47
C GLU A 92 6.01 13.56 0.24
N ILE A 93 4.72 13.79 0.04
CA ILE A 93 4.15 15.12 -0.20
C ILE A 93 3.97 15.89 1.11
N GLY A 94 3.65 15.19 2.19
CA GLY A 94 3.41 15.78 3.51
C GLY A 94 2.38 15.04 4.34
N ASN A 95 1.76 15.73 5.29
CA ASN A 95 0.75 15.14 6.16
C ASN A 95 -0.51 14.79 5.39
N VAL A 96 -1.01 13.56 5.59
CA VAL A 96 -2.22 13.06 4.96
C VAL A 96 -3.42 13.25 5.89
N SER A 97 -4.32 14.17 5.52
CA SER A 97 -5.53 14.48 6.29
C SER A 97 -6.68 13.50 6.03
N THR A 98 -6.61 12.70 4.96
CA THR A 98 -7.64 11.72 4.59
C THR A 98 -7.50 10.38 5.28
N SER A 99 -6.52 10.24 6.18
CA SER A 99 -6.38 9.05 7.01
C SER A 99 -7.52 8.97 8.04
N ARG A 100 -8.05 7.77 8.25
CA ARG A 100 -9.08 7.50 9.23
C ARG A 100 -8.60 6.46 10.23
N ALA A 101 -8.56 6.82 11.51
CA ALA A 101 -8.34 5.88 12.60
C ALA A 101 -9.69 5.40 13.16
N ALA A 102 -9.91 4.08 13.18
CA ALA A 102 -11.07 3.48 13.82
C ALA A 102 -10.64 2.86 15.17
N ARG A 103 -11.33 3.21 16.25
CA ARG A 103 -10.96 2.83 17.62
C ARG A 103 -11.35 1.39 18.01
N GLU A 104 -12.38 0.81 17.40
CA GLU A 104 -12.88 -0.51 17.81
C GLU A 104 -11.95 -1.67 17.45
N VAL A 105 -11.18 -1.52 16.41
CA VAL A 105 -9.99 -2.32 16.11
C VAL A 105 -9.02 -1.28 15.58
N THR A 106 -7.94 -1.02 16.27
CA THR A 106 -7.04 0.09 15.93
C THR A 106 -6.45 -0.12 14.52
N TYR A 107 -7.23 0.26 13.50
CA TYR A 107 -6.78 0.31 12.11
C TYR A 107 -6.61 1.76 11.70
N LEU A 108 -5.46 2.08 11.19
CA LEU A 108 -5.26 3.31 10.44
C LEU A 108 -5.62 3.00 8.98
N LEU A 109 -6.69 3.60 8.48
CA LEU A 109 -7.08 3.55 7.08
C LEU A 109 -6.35 4.65 6.35
N LEU A 110 -5.40 4.28 5.52
CA LEU A 110 -4.66 5.19 4.66
C LEU A 110 -5.35 5.21 3.30
N PHE A 111 -5.87 6.36 2.91
CA PHE A 111 -6.41 6.57 1.57
C PHE A 111 -5.33 7.26 0.75
N PHE A 112 -4.80 6.57 -0.24
CA PHE A 112 -3.94 7.18 -1.23
C PHE A 112 -4.81 7.77 -2.34
N SER A 113 -4.81 9.08 -2.47
CA SER A 113 -5.40 9.75 -3.61
C SER A 113 -4.28 9.99 -4.62
N GLY A 114 -4.18 9.09 -5.59
CA GLY A 114 -3.41 9.34 -6.81
C GLY A 114 -1.90 9.41 -6.65
N MET A 115 -1.28 8.42 -6.03
CA MET A 115 0.17 8.30 -5.99
C MET A 115 0.63 7.42 -7.15
N THR A 116 1.18 8.05 -8.19
CA THR A 116 2.08 7.37 -9.12
C THR A 116 3.44 7.32 -8.44
N LEU A 117 3.85 6.14 -8.03
CA LEU A 117 5.22 5.90 -7.64
C LEU A 117 5.98 5.56 -8.92
N ASP A 118 6.96 6.37 -9.25
CA ASP A 118 7.91 6.12 -10.34
C ASP A 118 8.80 4.92 -10.04
#